data_f261da1892e17f13fe92734c923ddfed
#
_entry.id   f261da1892e17f13fe92734c923ddfed
#
_cell.length_a   1.000
_cell.length_b   1.000
_cell.length_c   1.000
_cell.angle_alpha   90.00
_cell.angle_beta   90.00
_cell.angle_gamma   90.00
#
_symmetry.space_group_name_H-M   'P 1'
#
loop_
_entity.id
_entity.type
_entity.pdbx_description
1 polymer ?
#
loop_
_entity_poly.entity_id
_entity_poly.type
_entity_poly.pdbx_seq_one_letter_code
_entity_poly.pdbx_strand_id
1 'polypeptide(L)'
;MRGMWNRLEADIREYRYAIGGLLLYYVAMRLVFHAFCPLVIITGLPCPGCGLSRSVWYFLTGQFSRSFSLHPLGAFWLLLLVWFCINRYVAGKQVTKGWTLALTTVCIATLLLYGYRMATLFPGRPPMSYTGHNLLERVIPGYRQRILTFFRLYG
;
A
#
# COMPACT_ATOMS: atom_id res chain seq x y z
N MET A 1 31.54 -6.34 -2.45
CA MET A 1 30.40 -7.25 -2.69
C MET A 1 30.15 -8.23 -1.52
N ARG A 2 31.17 -8.87 -0.94
CA ARG A 2 30.98 -9.79 0.22
C ARG A 2 30.24 -9.15 1.41
N GLY A 3 30.53 -7.90 1.76
CA GLY A 3 29.86 -7.23 2.88
C GLY A 3 28.36 -6.94 2.67
N MET A 4 27.93 -6.74 1.43
CA MET A 4 26.52 -6.55 1.07
C MET A 4 25.74 -7.85 1.24
N TRP A 5 26.26 -8.96 0.74
CA TRP A 5 25.64 -10.28 0.87
C TRP A 5 25.50 -10.71 2.33
N ASN A 6 26.55 -10.53 3.13
CA ASN A 6 26.53 -10.88 4.55
C ASN A 6 25.45 -10.10 5.33
N ARG A 7 25.22 -8.81 4.99
CA ARG A 7 24.15 -8.01 5.61
C ARG A 7 22.79 -8.48 5.17
N LEU A 8 22.61 -8.79 3.89
CA LEU A 8 21.35 -9.31 3.36
C LEU A 8 21.00 -10.66 4.00
N GLU A 9 21.97 -11.57 4.10
CA GLU A 9 21.79 -12.87 4.77
C GLU A 9 21.45 -12.70 6.26
N ALA A 10 22.10 -11.78 6.95
CA ALA A 10 21.84 -11.49 8.34
C ALA A 10 20.39 -10.96 8.53
N ASP A 11 19.98 -9.98 7.71
CA ASP A 11 18.64 -9.42 7.76
C ASP A 11 17.57 -10.49 7.41
N ILE A 12 17.80 -11.32 6.39
CA ILE A 12 16.88 -12.41 6.04
C ILE A 12 16.78 -13.44 7.17
N ARG A 13 17.89 -13.78 7.82
CA ARG A 13 17.91 -14.72 8.95
C ARG A 13 17.19 -14.15 10.17
N GLU A 14 17.38 -12.87 10.46
CA GLU A 14 16.74 -12.17 11.56
C GLU A 14 15.21 -12.06 11.35
N TYR A 15 14.80 -11.68 10.14
CA TYR A 15 13.37 -11.46 9.81
C TYR A 15 12.70 -12.64 9.13
N ARG A 16 13.32 -13.84 9.13
CA ARG A 16 12.79 -15.04 8.43
C ARG A 16 11.34 -15.40 8.81
N TYR A 17 11.00 -15.26 10.10
CA TYR A 17 9.64 -15.54 10.58
C TYR A 17 8.64 -14.46 10.13
N ALA A 18 9.05 -13.20 10.13
CA ALA A 18 8.23 -12.10 9.62
C ALA A 18 8.00 -12.22 8.11
N ILE A 19 9.05 -12.55 7.35
CA ILE A 19 8.98 -12.78 5.90
C ILE A 19 8.08 -14.00 5.62
N GLY A 20 8.28 -15.11 6.33
CA GLY A 20 7.45 -16.31 6.17
C GLY A 20 5.98 -16.06 6.52
N GLY A 21 5.70 -15.35 7.61
CA GLY A 21 4.35 -14.95 8.01
C GLY A 21 3.69 -14.03 6.99
N LEU A 22 4.42 -13.07 6.43
CA LEU A 22 3.92 -12.19 5.39
C LEU A 22 3.61 -12.93 4.08
N LEU A 23 4.48 -13.86 3.68
CA LEU A 23 4.24 -14.71 2.50
C LEU A 23 3.03 -15.63 2.71
N LEU A 24 2.93 -16.25 3.89
CA LEU A 24 1.78 -17.09 4.23
C LEU A 24 0.48 -16.27 4.22
N TYR A 25 0.49 -15.08 4.83
CA TYR A 25 -0.63 -14.15 4.79
C TYR A 25 -1.01 -13.79 3.35
N TYR A 26 -0.02 -13.43 2.52
CA TYR A 26 -0.23 -13.11 1.11
C TYR A 26 -0.90 -14.24 0.34
N VAL A 27 -0.37 -15.46 0.47
CA VAL A 27 -0.92 -16.65 -0.20
C VAL A 27 -2.33 -16.97 0.31
N ALA A 28 -2.55 -16.96 1.61
CA ALA A 28 -3.85 -17.22 2.21
C ALA A 28 -4.92 -16.22 1.73
N MET A 29 -4.59 -14.92 1.76
CA MET A 29 -5.50 -13.87 1.29
C MET A 29 -5.78 -13.97 -0.21
N ARG A 30 -4.78 -14.37 -1.00
CA ARG A 30 -4.94 -14.56 -2.44
C ARG A 30 -5.85 -15.74 -2.77
N LEU A 31 -5.72 -16.85 -2.04
CA LEU A 31 -6.51 -18.05 -2.25
C LEU A 31 -7.96 -17.92 -1.77
N VAL A 32 -8.16 -17.27 -0.60
CA VAL A 32 -9.49 -17.19 0.04
C VAL A 32 -10.31 -16.02 -0.47
N PHE A 33 -9.72 -14.82 -0.57
CA PHE A 33 -10.48 -13.59 -0.82
C PHE A 33 -10.19 -12.94 -2.17
N HIS A 34 -9.22 -13.42 -2.94
CA HIS A 34 -8.77 -12.82 -4.19
C HIS A 34 -8.39 -11.31 -4.07
N ALA A 35 -8.24 -10.83 -2.84
CA ALA A 35 -7.87 -9.46 -2.49
C ALA A 35 -6.72 -9.47 -1.48
N PHE A 36 -5.87 -8.46 -1.51
CA PHE A 36 -4.68 -8.38 -0.65
C PHE A 36 -4.91 -7.57 0.61
N CYS A 37 -5.86 -6.66 0.60
CA CYS A 37 -6.02 -5.69 1.65
C CYS A 37 -7.12 -6.10 2.63
N PRO A 38 -6.80 -6.28 3.93
CA PRO A 38 -7.79 -6.64 4.93
C PRO A 38 -8.89 -5.57 5.05
N LEU A 39 -8.57 -4.30 4.84
CA LEU A 39 -9.55 -3.23 4.86
C LEU A 39 -10.64 -3.43 3.78
N VAL A 40 -10.23 -3.78 2.55
CA VAL A 40 -11.17 -4.07 1.46
C VAL A 40 -12.01 -5.30 1.76
N ILE A 41 -11.42 -6.35 2.33
CA ILE A 41 -12.11 -7.59 2.67
C ILE A 41 -13.16 -7.37 3.77
N ILE A 42 -12.83 -6.57 4.78
CA ILE A 42 -13.71 -6.33 5.92
C ILE A 42 -14.78 -5.30 5.55
N THR A 43 -14.39 -4.13 5.06
CA THR A 43 -15.26 -2.96 4.89
C THR A 43 -15.73 -2.71 3.46
N GLY A 44 -15.07 -3.30 2.46
CA GLY A 44 -15.31 -2.99 1.04
C GLY A 44 -14.73 -1.63 0.59
N LEU A 45 -14.10 -0.87 1.50
CA LEU A 45 -13.51 0.43 1.21
C LEU A 45 -12.08 0.29 0.69
N PRO A 46 -11.65 1.14 -0.25
CA PRO A 46 -10.25 1.14 -0.70
C PRO A 46 -9.31 1.53 0.45
N CYS A 47 -8.12 0.95 0.49
CA CYS A 47 -7.11 1.27 1.49
C CYS A 47 -6.18 2.42 1.01
N PRO A 48 -5.43 3.08 1.92
CA PRO A 48 -4.49 4.14 1.56
C PRO A 48 -3.43 3.71 0.53
N GLY A 49 -3.04 2.43 0.52
CA GLY A 49 -2.11 1.85 -0.44
C GLY A 49 -2.75 1.27 -1.70
N CYS A 50 -4.09 1.41 -1.87
CA CYS A 50 -4.75 0.89 -3.06
C CYS A 50 -4.24 1.57 -4.33
N GLY A 51 -3.72 0.76 -5.25
CA GLY A 51 -3.09 1.23 -6.47
C GLY A 51 -1.58 1.49 -6.37
N LEU A 52 -0.98 1.51 -5.17
CA LEU A 52 0.45 1.80 -4.98
C LEU A 52 1.34 0.81 -5.75
N SER A 53 1.16 -0.48 -5.59
CA SER A 53 1.97 -1.50 -6.27
C SER A 53 1.84 -1.42 -7.80
N ARG A 54 0.63 -1.16 -8.30
CA ARG A 54 0.39 -0.96 -9.75
C ARG A 54 1.03 0.34 -10.24
N SER A 55 0.96 1.41 -9.45
CA SER A 55 1.61 2.69 -9.74
C SER A 55 3.12 2.52 -9.88
N VAL A 56 3.77 1.83 -8.93
CA VAL A 56 5.20 1.52 -8.99
C VAL A 56 5.53 0.69 -10.23
N TRP A 57 4.72 -0.33 -10.55
CA TRP A 57 4.92 -1.15 -11.76
C TRP A 57 4.84 -0.31 -13.04
N TYR A 58 3.81 0.54 -13.19
CA TYR A 58 3.70 1.43 -14.35
C TYR A 58 4.82 2.46 -14.41
N PHE A 59 5.30 2.94 -13.27
CA PHE A 59 6.45 3.83 -13.21
C PHE A 59 7.72 3.16 -13.76
N LEU A 60 8.00 1.91 -13.32
CA LEU A 60 9.14 1.12 -13.79
C LEU A 60 9.04 0.74 -15.27
N THR A 61 7.83 0.59 -15.81
CA THR A 61 7.61 0.31 -17.24
C THR A 61 7.51 1.57 -18.11
N GLY A 62 7.82 2.77 -17.56
CA GLY A 62 7.83 4.03 -18.30
C GLY A 62 6.45 4.64 -18.57
N GLN A 63 5.36 4.07 -18.03
CA GLN A 63 4.00 4.57 -18.20
C GLN A 63 3.65 5.59 -17.10
N PHE A 64 4.36 6.70 -17.04
CA PHE A 64 4.27 7.70 -15.98
C PHE A 64 2.86 8.25 -15.78
N SER A 65 2.15 8.58 -16.87
CA SER A 65 0.78 9.09 -16.79
C SER A 65 -0.16 8.14 -16.05
N ARG A 66 -0.10 6.84 -16.36
CA ARG A 66 -0.89 5.80 -15.68
C ARG A 66 -0.44 5.61 -14.22
N SER A 67 0.85 5.69 -13.95
CA SER A 67 1.40 5.61 -12.60
C SER A 67 0.82 6.70 -11.71
N PHE A 68 0.92 7.96 -12.13
CA PHE A 68 0.42 9.09 -11.35
C PHE A 68 -1.11 9.11 -11.21
N SER A 69 -1.86 8.65 -12.20
CA SER A 69 -3.31 8.55 -12.10
C SER A 69 -3.77 7.50 -11.08
N LEU A 70 -3.02 6.40 -10.92
CA LEU A 70 -3.31 5.37 -9.93
C LEU A 70 -2.91 5.80 -8.52
N HIS A 71 -1.67 6.25 -8.33
CA HIS A 71 -1.17 6.70 -7.04
C HIS A 71 -0.04 7.71 -7.22
N PRO A 72 -0.29 9.03 -7.04
CA PRO A 72 0.71 10.08 -7.27
C PRO A 72 1.99 9.91 -6.45
N LEU A 73 1.88 9.34 -5.24
CA LEU A 73 3.03 9.12 -4.35
C LEU A 73 3.77 7.80 -4.60
N GLY A 74 3.39 7.02 -5.62
CA GLY A 74 4.04 5.74 -5.95
C GLY A 74 5.53 5.88 -6.24
N ALA A 75 5.91 6.91 -6.99
CA ALA A 75 7.30 7.23 -7.30
C ALA A 75 8.10 7.57 -6.03
N PHE A 76 7.52 8.32 -5.08
CA PHE A 76 8.19 8.66 -3.82
C PHE A 76 8.45 7.43 -2.94
N TRP A 77 7.51 6.50 -2.87
CA TRP A 77 7.69 5.23 -2.20
C TRP A 77 8.81 4.40 -2.83
N LEU A 78 8.88 4.38 -4.15
CA LEU A 78 9.97 3.70 -4.87
C LEU A 78 11.33 4.35 -4.57
N LEU A 79 11.41 5.69 -4.61
CA LEU A 79 12.64 6.41 -4.30
C LEU A 79 13.09 6.18 -2.85
N LEU A 80 12.17 6.16 -1.89
CA LEU A 80 12.48 5.79 -0.51
C LEU A 80 13.04 4.37 -0.40
N LEU A 81 12.43 3.41 -1.09
CA LEU A 81 12.91 2.04 -1.10
C LEU A 81 14.34 1.95 -1.67
N VAL A 82 14.58 2.57 -2.81
CA VAL A 82 15.91 2.61 -3.45
C VAL A 82 16.94 3.29 -2.51
N TRP A 83 16.58 4.42 -1.93
CA TRP A 83 17.45 5.12 -0.98
C TRP A 83 17.77 4.25 0.25
N PHE A 84 16.78 3.56 0.80
CA PHE A 84 17.00 2.60 1.88
C PHE A 84 17.96 1.50 1.47
N CYS A 85 17.72 0.85 0.33
CA CYS A 85 18.58 -0.24 -0.15
C CYS A 85 20.04 0.22 -0.36
N ILE A 86 20.24 1.37 -0.96
CA ILE A 86 21.59 1.92 -1.18
C ILE A 86 22.28 2.19 0.16
N ASN A 87 21.63 2.89 1.09
CA ASN A 87 22.24 3.22 2.37
C ASN A 87 22.50 1.97 3.23
N ARG A 88 21.57 1.03 3.30
CA ARG A 88 21.68 -0.17 4.14
C ARG A 88 22.67 -1.17 3.57
N TYR A 89 22.55 -1.50 2.29
CA TYR A 89 23.29 -2.61 1.70
C TYR A 89 24.59 -2.18 1.01
N VAL A 90 24.60 -1.03 0.35
CA VAL A 90 25.79 -0.53 -0.37
C VAL A 90 26.67 0.28 0.57
N ALA A 91 26.14 1.36 1.17
CA ALA A 91 26.92 2.25 2.04
C ALA A 91 27.12 1.72 3.46
N GLY A 92 26.35 0.71 3.88
CA GLY A 92 26.46 0.09 5.21
C GLY A 92 26.10 0.99 6.38
N LYS A 93 25.35 2.04 6.12
CA LYS A 93 24.92 2.99 7.15
C LYS A 93 23.70 2.47 7.90
N GLN A 94 23.62 2.81 9.18
CA GLN A 94 22.42 2.56 9.98
C GLN A 94 21.28 3.51 9.54
N VAL A 95 20.04 3.13 9.90
CA VAL A 95 18.87 3.97 9.67
C VAL A 95 19.07 5.32 10.37
N THR A 96 19.09 6.40 9.59
CA THR A 96 19.34 7.75 10.11
C THR A 96 18.04 8.48 10.45
N LYS A 97 18.13 9.54 11.29
CA LYS A 97 16.99 10.42 11.57
C LYS A 97 16.37 10.99 10.28
N GLY A 98 17.19 11.30 9.27
CA GLY A 98 16.71 11.76 7.96
C GLY A 98 15.83 10.74 7.24
N TRP A 99 16.18 9.45 7.32
CA TRP A 99 15.33 8.36 6.79
C TRP A 99 13.98 8.31 7.50
N THR A 100 13.98 8.32 8.84
CA THR A 100 12.74 8.28 9.64
C THR A 100 11.85 9.46 9.31
N LEU A 101 12.42 10.67 9.21
CA LEU A 101 11.67 11.86 8.83
C LEU A 101 11.07 11.75 7.43
N ALA A 102 11.83 11.32 6.44
CA ALA A 102 11.35 11.14 5.07
C ALA A 102 10.21 10.10 5.00
N LEU A 103 10.39 8.96 5.68
CA LEU A 103 9.37 7.92 5.76
C LEU A 103 8.08 8.44 6.41
N THR A 104 8.20 9.12 7.54
CA THR A 104 7.04 9.71 8.25
C THR A 104 6.33 10.74 7.38
N THR A 105 7.07 11.60 6.68
CA THR A 105 6.50 12.59 5.78
C THR A 105 5.71 11.95 4.64
N VAL A 106 6.27 10.93 3.99
CA VAL A 106 5.57 10.21 2.90
C VAL A 106 4.37 9.43 3.41
N CYS A 107 4.45 8.85 4.62
CA CYS A 107 3.30 8.20 5.25
C CYS A 107 2.15 9.20 5.51
N ILE A 108 2.46 10.36 6.12
CA ILE A 108 1.46 11.41 6.38
C ILE A 108 0.86 11.90 5.06
N ALA A 109 1.70 12.19 4.06
CA ALA A 109 1.23 12.63 2.75
C ALA A 109 0.32 11.58 2.08
N THR A 110 0.62 10.29 2.25
CA THR A 110 -0.21 9.18 1.75
C THR A 110 -1.57 9.14 2.43
N LEU A 111 -1.63 9.36 3.75
CA LEU A 111 -2.88 9.41 4.51
C LEU A 111 -3.73 10.63 4.14
N LEU A 112 -3.11 11.80 4.00
CA LEU A 112 -3.79 13.01 3.56
C LEU A 112 -4.34 12.88 2.14
N LEU A 113 -3.55 12.34 1.22
CA LEU A 113 -3.99 12.05 -0.14
C LEU A 113 -5.14 11.04 -0.15
N TYR A 114 -5.08 10.01 0.69
CA TYR A 114 -6.16 9.04 0.84
C TYR A 114 -7.45 9.71 1.32
N GLY A 115 -7.40 10.53 2.37
CA GLY A 115 -8.56 11.29 2.86
C GLY A 115 -9.17 12.19 1.78
N TYR A 116 -8.33 12.94 1.06
CA TYR A 116 -8.77 13.76 -0.06
C TYR A 116 -9.46 12.93 -1.15
N ARG A 117 -8.86 11.81 -1.57
CA ARG A 117 -9.43 10.93 -2.61
C ARG A 117 -10.72 10.24 -2.15
N MET A 118 -10.82 9.89 -0.87
CA MET A 118 -12.06 9.34 -0.32
C MET A 118 -13.19 10.37 -0.34
N ALA A 119 -12.90 11.63 -0.05
CA ALA A 119 -13.91 12.68 -0.08
C ALA A 119 -14.33 13.09 -1.51
N THR A 120 -13.39 13.07 -2.49
CA THR A 120 -13.64 13.62 -3.83
C THR A 120 -13.88 12.58 -4.92
N LEU A 121 -13.30 11.38 -4.80
CA LEU A 121 -13.31 10.35 -5.85
C LEU A 121 -14.10 9.09 -5.49
N PHE A 122 -14.47 8.91 -4.22
CA PHE A 122 -15.26 7.77 -3.78
C PHE A 122 -16.76 8.13 -3.75
N PRO A 123 -17.66 7.24 -4.17
CA PRO A 123 -17.46 5.97 -4.87
C PRO A 123 -17.27 6.18 -6.38
N GLY A 124 -16.10 5.87 -6.88
CA GLY A 124 -15.74 6.12 -8.27
C GLY A 124 -15.15 4.92 -9.00
N ARG A 125 -14.28 5.21 -9.98
CA ARG A 125 -13.58 4.17 -10.73
C ARG A 125 -12.41 3.58 -9.93
N PRO A 126 -12.01 2.31 -10.18
CA PRO A 126 -10.83 1.74 -9.55
C PRO A 126 -9.60 2.66 -9.66
N PRO A 127 -8.79 2.82 -8.62
CA PRO A 127 -8.76 2.07 -7.35
C PRO A 127 -9.69 2.60 -6.24
N MET A 128 -10.49 3.66 -6.47
CA MET A 128 -11.40 4.27 -5.50
C MET A 128 -12.86 3.80 -5.68
N SER A 129 -13.07 2.49 -5.83
CA SER A 129 -14.39 1.88 -5.97
C SER A 129 -14.76 1.05 -4.74
N TYR A 130 -16.04 0.98 -4.44
CA TYR A 130 -16.57 0.06 -3.44
C TYR A 130 -16.49 -1.38 -3.96
N THR A 131 -15.98 -2.27 -3.14
CA THR A 131 -15.92 -3.70 -3.45
C THR A 131 -17.02 -4.42 -2.70
N GLY A 132 -18.02 -4.96 -3.42
CA GLY A 132 -19.02 -5.88 -2.87
C GLY A 132 -18.36 -7.18 -2.39
N HIS A 133 -19.11 -8.03 -1.72
CA HIS A 133 -18.66 -9.28 -1.10
C HIS A 133 -17.68 -9.10 0.08
N ASN A 134 -17.83 -7.99 0.81
CA ASN A 134 -17.08 -7.77 2.04
C ASN A 134 -17.81 -8.40 3.26
N LEU A 135 -17.05 -8.60 4.35
CA LEU A 135 -17.58 -9.24 5.55
C LEU A 135 -18.70 -8.41 6.21
N LEU A 136 -18.56 -7.09 6.24
CA LEU A 136 -19.58 -6.22 6.86
C LEU A 136 -20.90 -6.22 6.09
N GLU A 137 -20.88 -6.35 4.77
CA GLU A 137 -22.08 -6.48 3.96
C GLU A 137 -22.83 -7.80 4.23
N ARG A 138 -22.11 -8.87 4.59
CA ARG A 138 -22.70 -10.16 4.99
C ARG A 138 -23.32 -10.13 6.38
N VAL A 139 -22.73 -9.36 7.30
CA VAL A 139 -23.18 -9.28 8.70
C VAL A 139 -24.26 -8.21 8.92
N ILE A 140 -24.16 -7.09 8.21
CA ILE A 140 -25.03 -5.93 8.39
C ILE A 140 -25.88 -5.72 7.13
N PRO A 141 -27.17 -6.07 7.14
CA PRO A 141 -28.08 -5.78 6.02
C PRO A 141 -28.14 -4.27 5.72
N GLY A 142 -27.98 -3.89 4.44
CA GLY A 142 -28.03 -2.49 4.03
C GLY A 142 -26.74 -1.69 4.28
N TYR A 143 -25.63 -2.32 4.75
CA TYR A 143 -24.35 -1.66 4.96
C TYR A 143 -23.87 -0.90 3.71
N ARG A 144 -23.93 -1.52 2.55
CA ARG A 144 -23.55 -0.92 1.27
C ARG A 144 -24.30 0.39 1.01
N GLN A 145 -25.63 0.39 1.17
CA GLN A 145 -26.44 1.57 0.91
C GLN A 145 -26.08 2.71 1.86
N ARG A 146 -25.94 2.41 3.16
CA ARG A 146 -25.57 3.41 4.18
C ARG A 146 -24.22 4.07 3.87
N ILE A 147 -23.19 3.30 3.53
CA ILE A 147 -21.87 3.82 3.20
C ILE A 147 -21.91 4.64 1.92
N LEU A 148 -22.53 4.15 0.86
CA LEU A 148 -22.62 4.88 -0.42
C LEU A 148 -23.44 6.17 -0.29
N THR A 149 -24.51 6.16 0.51
CA THR A 149 -25.31 7.36 0.78
C THR A 149 -24.50 8.38 1.58
N PHE A 150 -23.77 7.93 2.62
CA PHE A 150 -22.93 8.81 3.41
C PHE A 150 -21.90 9.57 2.54
N PHE A 151 -21.15 8.85 1.73
CA PHE A 151 -20.14 9.50 0.86
C PHE A 151 -20.73 10.33 -0.28
N ARG A 152 -21.96 10.04 -0.72
CA ARG A 152 -22.66 10.85 -1.72
C ARG A 152 -23.21 12.16 -1.15
N LEU A 153 -23.49 12.20 0.15
CA LEU A 153 -24.01 13.41 0.82
C LEU A 153 -22.88 14.36 1.25
N TYR A 154 -21.66 13.85 1.48
CA TYR A 154 -20.52 14.61 2.01
C TYR A 154 -19.36 14.77 1.01
N GLY A 155 -19.38 14.20 -0.16
CA GLY A 155 -18.42 14.35 -1.27
C GLY A 155 -19.10 14.95 -2.49
#